data_7c88c818b2e64b7a2472cc208688bcaf
#
_entry.id   7c88c818b2e64b7a2472cc208688bcaf
#
_cell.length_a   1.000
_cell.length_b   1.000
_cell.length_c   1.000
_cell.angle_alpha   90.00
_cell.angle_beta   90.00
_cell.angle_gamma   90.00
#
_symmetry.space_group_name_H-M   'P 1'
#
loop_
_entity.id
_entity.type
_entity.pdbx_description
1 polymer ?
#
loop_
_entity_poly.entity_id
_entity_poly.type
_entity_poly.pdbx_seq_one_letter_code
_entity_poly.pdbx_strand_id
1 'polypeptide(L)'
;PAVFIWWNFEPMVAFFLLSALWALLNRRDERSAVWALVGALTKFTPAILLGAVWRYRSPKKAFRYSLITLGGFALVYLLLFAQNSAMTTPSLTAQFNKASYQTVWALLDGNFTTGNFGAANERLNPTNAYRVNGNPAVIPGVVRLGAAALIGAFIFWRTKRFDDRGLVAFTTLTLLIFFLQAQGWSPQWLAQIVPLLLLCFPTRNGVTLVVLLSGLVFIEYPFLFIRTGDTGGVITGTLLTPFAGLVIGRTLLLIMVCVALYRRLLVALPDEQ
;
A
#
# COMPACT_ATOMS: atom_id res chain seq x y z
N PRO A 1 6.69 -4.67 -17.30
CA PRO A 1 7.55 -4.47 -16.12
C PRO A 1 8.45 -3.24 -16.23
N ALA A 2 9.12 -3.01 -17.39
CA ALA A 2 10.08 -1.91 -17.56
C ALA A 2 9.48 -0.53 -17.23
N VAL A 3 8.25 -0.23 -17.67
CA VAL A 3 7.58 1.05 -17.42
C VAL A 3 7.43 1.34 -15.92
N PHE A 4 7.16 0.32 -15.10
CA PHE A 4 7.03 0.49 -13.65
C PHE A 4 8.36 0.70 -12.94
N ILE A 5 9.46 0.26 -13.54
CA ILE A 5 10.81 0.36 -12.95
C ILE A 5 11.41 1.75 -13.22
N TRP A 6 11.26 2.28 -14.43
CA TRP A 6 11.95 3.50 -14.86
C TRP A 6 11.32 4.81 -14.37
N TRP A 7 10.00 4.83 -14.16
CA TRP A 7 9.26 6.07 -13.90
C TRP A 7 8.67 6.18 -12.50
N ASN A 8 8.87 5.17 -11.65
CA ASN A 8 8.18 5.10 -10.36
C ASN A 8 9.12 4.71 -9.23
N PHE A 9 8.87 5.25 -8.05
CA PHE A 9 9.59 4.91 -6.82
C PHE A 9 9.20 3.54 -6.23
N GLU A 10 8.15 2.89 -6.72
CA GLU A 10 7.64 1.64 -6.14
C GLU A 10 8.64 0.48 -6.14
N PRO A 11 9.52 0.29 -7.14
CA PRO A 11 10.57 -0.73 -7.04
C PRO A 11 11.55 -0.47 -5.90
N MET A 12 11.87 0.80 -5.61
CA MET A 12 12.70 1.16 -4.45
C MET A 12 11.98 0.86 -3.15
N VAL A 13 10.70 1.21 -3.06
CA VAL A 13 9.86 0.91 -1.88
C VAL A 13 9.75 -0.60 -1.67
N ALA A 14 9.53 -1.37 -2.75
CA ALA A 14 9.50 -2.83 -2.72
C ALA A 14 10.84 -3.40 -2.26
N PHE A 15 11.96 -2.88 -2.77
CA PHE A 15 13.29 -3.28 -2.34
C PHE A 15 13.51 -3.07 -0.84
N PHE A 16 13.17 -1.90 -0.30
CA PHE A 16 13.30 -1.61 1.14
C PHE A 16 12.37 -2.47 1.98
N LEU A 17 11.12 -2.65 1.56
CA LEU A 17 10.15 -3.51 2.25
C LEU A 17 10.63 -4.96 2.30
N LEU A 18 11.09 -5.52 1.17
CA LEU A 18 11.55 -6.90 1.10
C LEU A 18 12.88 -7.09 1.83
N SER A 19 13.79 -6.10 1.78
CA SER A 19 15.04 -6.12 2.54
C SER A 19 14.78 -6.07 4.06
N ALA A 20 13.82 -5.25 4.49
CA ALA A 20 13.40 -5.20 5.87
C ALA A 20 12.75 -6.52 6.31
N LEU A 21 11.86 -7.08 5.51
CA LEU A 21 11.23 -8.37 5.76
C LEU A 21 12.27 -9.51 5.81
N TRP A 22 13.19 -9.55 4.87
CA TRP A 22 14.28 -10.52 4.85
C TRP A 22 15.16 -10.44 6.10
N ALA A 23 15.55 -9.23 6.51
CA ALA A 23 16.31 -9.02 7.74
C ALA A 23 15.53 -9.48 8.97
N LEU A 24 14.21 -9.23 9.00
CA LEU A 24 13.33 -9.65 10.09
C LEU A 24 13.21 -11.18 10.16
N LEU A 25 13.07 -11.87 9.03
CA LEU A 25 13.06 -13.34 8.95
C LEU A 25 14.39 -13.95 9.46
N ASN A 26 15.51 -13.28 9.18
CA ASN A 26 16.83 -13.68 9.67
C ASN A 26 17.12 -13.20 11.11
N ARG A 27 16.11 -12.77 11.87
CA ARG A 27 16.24 -12.32 13.27
C ARG A 27 17.18 -11.10 13.45
N ARG A 28 17.44 -10.34 12.39
CA ARG A 28 18.25 -9.10 12.37
C ARG A 28 17.34 -7.88 12.53
N ASP A 29 16.66 -7.82 13.67
CA ASP A 29 15.57 -6.87 13.90
C ASP A 29 15.99 -5.39 13.70
N GLU A 30 17.21 -5.01 14.13
CA GLU A 30 17.72 -3.64 13.98
C GLU A 30 18.00 -3.27 12.52
N ARG A 31 18.60 -4.19 11.75
CA ARG A 31 18.80 -3.98 10.30
C ARG A 31 17.46 -3.86 9.58
N SER A 32 16.48 -4.67 9.99
CA SER A 32 15.12 -4.54 9.48
C SER A 32 14.53 -3.17 9.78
N ALA A 33 14.71 -2.65 11.01
CA ALA A 33 14.21 -1.32 11.39
C ALA A 33 14.85 -0.20 10.54
N VAL A 34 16.15 -0.30 10.25
CA VAL A 34 16.84 0.67 9.37
C VAL A 34 16.30 0.61 7.93
N TRP A 35 16.12 -0.60 7.37
CA TRP A 35 15.52 -0.74 6.04
C TRP A 35 14.09 -0.22 6.00
N ALA A 36 13.29 -0.49 7.04
CA ALA A 36 11.94 0.03 7.17
C ALA A 36 11.92 1.56 7.29
N LEU A 37 12.86 2.17 8.03
CA LEU A 37 13.03 3.60 8.13
C LEU A 37 13.33 4.23 6.75
N VAL A 38 14.36 3.76 6.06
CA VAL A 38 14.75 4.30 4.74
C VAL A 38 13.61 4.14 3.74
N GLY A 39 12.94 2.98 3.77
CA GLY A 39 11.76 2.75 2.96
C GLY A 39 10.61 3.68 3.30
N ALA A 40 10.34 3.93 4.59
CA ALA A 40 9.27 4.84 5.03
C ALA A 40 9.55 6.30 4.66
N LEU A 41 10.81 6.71 4.62
CA LEU A 41 11.21 8.03 4.11
C LEU A 41 11.02 8.16 2.61
N THR A 42 11.06 7.05 1.87
CA THR A 42 10.72 7.03 0.44
C THR A 42 9.20 7.01 0.24
N LYS A 43 8.51 6.17 0.98
CA LYS A 43 7.05 6.03 1.01
C LYS A 43 6.64 5.27 2.28
N PHE A 44 5.54 5.66 2.92
CA PHE A 44 5.13 5.14 4.23
C PHE A 44 4.89 3.62 4.30
N THR A 45 4.68 2.94 3.18
CA THR A 45 4.28 1.52 3.16
C THR A 45 5.24 0.55 3.88
N PRO A 46 6.57 0.68 3.87
CA PRO A 46 7.45 -0.19 4.67
C PRO A 46 7.26 -0.09 6.19
N ALA A 47 6.72 1.02 6.70
CA ALA A 47 6.40 1.16 8.12
C ALA A 47 5.30 0.19 8.60
N ILE A 48 4.59 -0.46 7.69
CA ILE A 48 3.58 -1.47 8.01
C ILE A 48 4.17 -2.68 8.76
N LEU A 49 5.48 -2.91 8.61
CA LEU A 49 6.21 -3.93 9.37
C LEU A 49 6.18 -3.71 10.88
N LEU A 50 5.93 -2.49 11.35
CA LEU A 50 5.73 -2.21 12.78
C LEU A 50 4.66 -3.12 13.39
N GLY A 51 3.51 -3.27 12.71
CA GLY A 51 2.45 -4.17 13.16
C GLY A 51 2.90 -5.62 13.27
N ALA A 52 3.66 -6.10 12.28
CA ALA A 52 4.22 -7.45 12.30
C ALA A 52 5.25 -7.63 13.43
N VAL A 53 6.12 -6.64 13.65
CA VAL A 53 7.12 -6.68 14.72
C VAL A 53 6.46 -6.72 16.09
N TRP A 54 5.45 -5.90 16.33
CA TRP A 54 4.69 -5.93 17.60
C TRP A 54 3.97 -7.25 17.82
N ARG A 55 3.60 -7.97 16.78
CA ARG A 55 2.93 -9.27 16.88
C ARG A 55 3.90 -10.44 17.05
N TYR A 56 5.07 -10.39 16.40
CA TYR A 56 5.98 -11.53 16.23
C TYR A 56 7.28 -11.41 17.03
N ARG A 57 7.49 -10.33 17.77
CA ARG A 57 8.67 -10.10 18.61
C ARG A 57 8.28 -9.78 20.04
N SER A 58 9.24 -9.93 20.95
CA SER A 58 9.03 -9.51 22.36
C SER A 58 8.82 -8.00 22.42
N PRO A 59 8.07 -7.49 23.40
CA PRO A 59 7.77 -6.05 23.55
C PRO A 59 9.03 -5.18 23.56
N LYS A 60 10.12 -5.63 24.18
CA LYS A 60 11.41 -4.91 24.23
C LYS A 60 12.01 -4.75 22.82
N LYS A 61 11.99 -5.82 22.00
CA LYS A 61 12.47 -5.76 20.61
C LYS A 61 11.55 -4.90 19.75
N ALA A 62 10.25 -5.02 19.91
CA ALA A 62 9.27 -4.22 19.18
C ALA A 62 9.40 -2.72 19.49
N PHE A 63 9.60 -2.38 20.75
CA PHE A 63 9.85 -1.00 21.17
C PHE A 63 11.13 -0.43 20.55
N ARG A 64 12.24 -1.19 20.60
CA ARG A 64 13.51 -0.77 19.99
C ARG A 64 13.39 -0.59 18.48
N TYR A 65 12.70 -1.51 17.80
CA TYR A 65 12.39 -1.40 16.37
C TYR A 65 11.60 -0.13 16.06
N SER A 66 10.55 0.13 16.85
CA SER A 66 9.72 1.33 16.71
C SER A 66 10.53 2.60 16.94
N LEU A 67 11.41 2.61 17.94
CA LEU A 67 12.26 3.76 18.23
C LEU A 67 13.21 4.07 17.04
N ILE A 68 13.84 3.06 16.46
CA ILE A 68 14.70 3.24 15.28
C ILE A 68 13.88 3.74 14.08
N THR A 69 12.76 3.08 13.78
CA THR A 69 11.97 3.40 12.59
C THR A 69 11.24 4.75 12.72
N LEU A 70 10.46 4.93 13.79
CA LEU A 70 9.65 6.14 13.96
C LEU A 70 10.49 7.31 14.49
N GLY A 71 11.43 7.06 15.38
CA GLY A 71 12.34 8.10 15.90
C GLY A 71 13.26 8.63 14.82
N GLY A 72 13.83 7.73 13.99
CA GLY A 72 14.62 8.14 12.82
C GLY A 72 13.79 8.90 11.79
N PHE A 73 12.57 8.45 11.50
CA PHE A 73 11.63 9.15 10.63
C PHE A 73 11.31 10.55 11.17
N ALA A 74 10.95 10.65 12.45
CA ALA A 74 10.66 11.93 13.10
C ALA A 74 11.87 12.87 13.07
N LEU A 75 13.08 12.37 13.33
CA LEU A 75 14.29 13.16 13.28
C LEU A 75 14.50 13.79 11.89
N VAL A 76 14.39 13.00 10.81
CA VAL A 76 14.54 13.50 9.45
C VAL A 76 13.48 14.57 9.14
N TYR A 77 12.22 14.30 9.49
CA TYR A 77 11.14 15.27 9.27
C TYR A 77 11.27 16.54 10.09
N LEU A 78 11.76 16.46 11.33
CA LEU A 78 12.07 17.65 12.14
C LEU A 78 13.14 18.53 11.47
N LEU A 79 14.19 17.92 10.89
CA LEU A 79 15.20 18.66 10.14
C LEU A 79 14.62 19.30 8.87
N LEU A 80 13.76 18.59 8.14
CA LEU A 80 13.07 19.13 6.96
C LEU A 80 12.12 20.28 7.33
N PHE A 81 11.39 20.17 8.44
CA PHE A 81 10.53 21.23 8.94
C PHE A 81 11.32 22.47 9.34
N ALA A 82 12.49 22.29 9.99
CA ALA A 82 13.37 23.38 10.35
C ALA A 82 13.93 24.11 9.11
N GLN A 83 14.15 23.40 8.00
CA GLN A 83 14.62 23.97 6.73
C GLN A 83 13.49 24.68 5.97
N ASN A 84 12.34 24.02 5.79
CA ASN A 84 11.22 24.55 5.02
C ASN A 84 9.89 23.87 5.40
N SER A 85 9.17 24.45 6.34
CA SER A 85 7.87 23.95 6.79
C SER A 85 6.79 23.98 5.69
N ALA A 86 6.84 24.99 4.81
CA ALA A 86 5.85 25.15 3.74
C ALA A 86 5.91 24.03 2.70
N MET A 87 7.11 23.47 2.43
CA MET A 87 7.29 22.32 1.54
C MET A 87 7.12 20.98 2.28
N THR A 88 7.48 20.92 3.56
CA THR A 88 7.45 19.69 4.35
C THR A 88 6.02 19.30 4.75
N THR A 89 5.19 20.27 5.15
CA THR A 89 3.79 20.00 5.54
C THR A 89 2.99 19.29 4.42
N PRO A 90 3.01 19.76 3.16
CA PRO A 90 2.31 19.07 2.08
C PRO A 90 2.78 17.64 1.83
N SER A 91 4.05 17.34 2.05
CA SER A 91 4.59 15.98 1.88
C SER A 91 3.92 14.96 2.80
N LEU A 92 3.47 15.38 3.98
CA LEU A 92 2.74 14.55 4.93
C LEU A 92 1.22 14.58 4.71
N THR A 93 0.67 15.73 4.34
CA THR A 93 -0.78 15.97 4.35
C THR A 93 -1.46 15.85 2.99
N ALA A 94 -0.72 15.97 1.88
CA ALA A 94 -1.28 15.96 0.53
C ALA A 94 -2.12 14.72 0.21
N GLN A 95 -1.81 13.58 0.79
CA GLN A 95 -2.56 12.35 0.55
C GLN A 95 -3.99 12.39 1.14
N PHE A 96 -4.22 13.19 2.17
CA PHE A 96 -5.55 13.34 2.77
C PHE A 96 -6.47 14.26 1.97
N ASN A 97 -5.89 15.12 1.14
CA ASN A 97 -6.61 16.12 0.34
C ASN A 97 -6.82 15.68 -1.13
N LYS A 98 -6.30 14.54 -1.55
CA LYS A 98 -6.51 14.04 -2.92
C LYS A 98 -7.91 13.45 -3.07
N ALA A 99 -8.55 13.71 -4.21
CA ALA A 99 -9.75 13.00 -4.59
C ALA A 99 -9.46 11.50 -4.83
N SER A 100 -10.48 10.68 -4.70
CA SER A 100 -10.37 9.25 -5.01
C SER A 100 -10.20 9.01 -6.50
N TYR A 101 -9.47 7.95 -6.85
CA TYR A 101 -9.27 7.51 -8.24
C TYR A 101 -9.00 5.99 -8.29
N GLN A 102 -9.48 5.34 -9.33
CA GLN A 102 -9.26 3.91 -9.61
C GLN A 102 -9.55 2.95 -8.43
N THR A 103 -10.46 3.31 -7.55
CA THR A 103 -10.90 2.48 -6.41
C THR A 103 -12.42 2.38 -6.35
N VAL A 104 -12.94 1.46 -5.55
CA VAL A 104 -14.38 1.41 -5.25
C VAL A 104 -14.86 2.71 -4.59
N TRP A 105 -14.00 3.39 -3.86
CA TRP A 105 -14.27 4.71 -3.29
C TRP A 105 -14.46 5.75 -4.40
N ALA A 106 -13.66 5.68 -5.46
CA ALA A 106 -13.80 6.55 -6.62
C ALA A 106 -15.13 6.31 -7.37
N LEU A 107 -15.58 5.06 -7.44
CA LEU A 107 -16.89 4.75 -8.02
C LEU A 107 -18.02 5.34 -7.18
N LEU A 108 -17.94 5.27 -5.85
CA LEU A 108 -18.91 5.86 -4.93
C LEU A 108 -18.92 7.40 -4.98
N ASP A 109 -17.71 8.00 -5.09
CA ASP A 109 -17.54 9.45 -5.12
C ASP A 109 -17.87 10.06 -6.50
N GLY A 110 -18.07 9.22 -7.53
CA GLY A 110 -18.25 9.67 -8.91
C GLY A 110 -16.98 10.22 -9.58
N ASN A 111 -15.81 9.84 -9.07
CA ASN A 111 -14.51 10.24 -9.60
C ASN A 111 -14.00 9.22 -10.62
N PHE A 112 -14.51 9.30 -11.84
CA PHE A 112 -14.13 8.40 -12.92
C PHE A 112 -12.88 8.92 -13.64
N THR A 113 -11.71 8.63 -13.06
CA THR A 113 -10.42 9.13 -13.58
C THR A 113 -9.30 8.12 -13.35
N THR A 114 -8.28 8.19 -14.21
CA THR A 114 -7.02 7.44 -14.09
C THR A 114 -6.00 8.10 -13.15
N GLY A 115 -6.40 9.12 -12.37
CA GLY A 115 -5.54 9.76 -11.38
C GLY A 115 -4.58 10.80 -11.96
N ASN A 116 -4.96 11.49 -13.02
CA ASN A 116 -4.23 12.65 -13.50
C ASN A 116 -4.39 13.82 -12.52
N PHE A 117 -3.28 14.31 -11.97
CA PHE A 117 -3.27 15.30 -10.88
C PHE A 117 -2.87 16.70 -11.33
N GLY A 118 -3.30 17.12 -12.50
CA GLY A 118 -3.04 18.44 -13.03
C GLY A 118 -1.69 18.58 -13.75
N ALA A 119 -1.39 19.79 -14.21
CA ALA A 119 -0.22 20.08 -15.02
C ALA A 119 1.09 19.83 -14.24
N ALA A 120 2.11 19.31 -14.94
CA ALA A 120 3.38 18.93 -14.33
C ALA A 120 4.11 20.12 -13.67
N ASN A 121 3.98 21.32 -14.24
CA ASN A 121 4.57 22.57 -13.73
C ASN A 121 3.94 23.03 -12.39
N GLU A 122 2.71 22.62 -12.10
CA GLU A 122 2.03 22.98 -10.85
C GLU A 122 2.39 22.04 -9.69
N ARG A 123 2.99 20.90 -9.95
CA ARG A 123 3.27 19.86 -8.94
C ARG A 123 4.26 20.32 -7.86
N LEU A 124 5.13 21.27 -8.17
CA LEU A 124 6.09 21.83 -7.22
C LEU A 124 5.53 22.97 -6.37
N ASN A 125 4.32 23.45 -6.67
CA ASN A 125 3.67 24.47 -5.87
C ASN A 125 3.01 23.84 -4.64
N PRO A 126 3.48 24.15 -3.40
CA PRO A 126 2.95 23.54 -2.18
C PRO A 126 1.47 23.85 -1.94
N THR A 127 0.95 24.98 -2.46
CA THR A 127 -0.47 25.33 -2.30
C THR A 127 -1.40 24.37 -3.06
N ASN A 128 -0.92 23.74 -4.13
CA ASN A 128 -1.70 22.76 -4.90
C ASN A 128 -1.91 21.44 -4.16
N ALA A 129 -1.10 21.14 -3.14
CA ALA A 129 -1.29 19.98 -2.30
C ALA A 129 -2.60 20.00 -1.49
N TYR A 130 -3.18 21.20 -1.32
CA TYR A 130 -4.45 21.41 -0.61
C TYR A 130 -5.67 21.47 -1.55
N ARG A 131 -5.45 21.44 -2.87
CA ARG A 131 -6.55 21.45 -3.86
C ARG A 131 -7.11 20.04 -4.01
N VAL A 132 -8.41 19.89 -3.81
CA VAL A 132 -9.15 18.67 -4.14
C VAL A 132 -9.57 18.77 -5.61
N ASN A 133 -8.97 17.93 -6.46
CA ASN A 133 -9.34 17.84 -7.88
C ASN A 133 -10.31 16.66 -8.05
N GLY A 134 -11.59 16.93 -8.08
CA GLY A 134 -12.66 15.92 -8.21
C GLY A 134 -13.74 16.10 -7.13
N ASN A 135 -14.68 15.17 -7.10
CA ASN A 135 -15.75 15.18 -6.12
C ASN A 135 -15.22 14.84 -4.72
N PRO A 136 -15.81 15.42 -3.66
CA PRO A 136 -15.46 15.09 -2.29
C PRO A 136 -15.79 13.62 -1.97
N ALA A 137 -15.09 13.07 -0.99
CA ALA A 137 -15.30 11.70 -0.56
C ALA A 137 -16.66 11.52 0.13
N VAL A 138 -17.49 10.59 -0.35
CA VAL A 138 -18.75 10.17 0.29
C VAL A 138 -18.44 9.53 1.65
N ILE A 139 -17.41 8.70 1.71
CA ILE A 139 -16.89 8.15 2.97
C ILE A 139 -15.55 8.80 3.27
N PRO A 140 -15.45 9.65 4.31
CA PRO A 140 -14.21 10.35 4.64
C PRO A 140 -13.02 9.41 4.83
N GLY A 141 -11.83 9.82 4.38
CA GLY A 141 -10.61 9.02 4.46
C GLY A 141 -10.26 8.57 5.89
N VAL A 142 -10.56 9.42 6.88
CA VAL A 142 -10.36 9.09 8.30
C VAL A 142 -11.24 7.92 8.76
N VAL A 143 -12.47 7.83 8.26
CA VAL A 143 -13.38 6.71 8.57
C VAL A 143 -12.87 5.42 7.95
N ARG A 144 -12.44 5.47 6.68
CA ARG A 144 -11.84 4.31 5.99
C ARG A 144 -10.57 3.83 6.68
N LEU A 145 -9.70 4.75 7.07
CA LEU A 145 -8.48 4.44 7.80
C LEU A 145 -8.79 3.85 9.18
N GLY A 146 -9.76 4.40 9.89
CA GLY A 146 -10.25 3.89 11.18
C GLY A 146 -10.79 2.46 11.06
N ALA A 147 -11.63 2.19 10.03
CA ALA A 147 -12.11 0.85 9.76
C ALA A 147 -10.97 -0.14 9.44
N ALA A 148 -10.00 0.27 8.61
CA ALA A 148 -8.84 -0.55 8.31
C ALA A 148 -7.98 -0.81 9.56
N ALA A 149 -7.80 0.17 10.43
CA ALA A 149 -7.09 0.02 11.70
C ALA A 149 -7.81 -0.96 12.64
N LEU A 150 -9.14 -0.90 12.74
CA LEU A 150 -9.94 -1.85 13.52
C LEU A 150 -9.83 -3.28 12.98
N ILE A 151 -9.91 -3.46 11.65
CA ILE A 151 -9.68 -4.75 11.00
C ILE A 151 -8.27 -5.24 11.28
N GLY A 152 -7.26 -4.38 11.16
CA GLY A 152 -5.87 -4.70 11.47
C GLY A 152 -5.67 -5.12 12.92
N ALA A 153 -6.27 -4.40 13.87
CA ALA A 153 -6.26 -4.74 15.28
C ALA A 153 -6.94 -6.10 15.55
N PHE A 154 -8.11 -6.33 14.94
CA PHE A 154 -8.80 -7.62 15.04
C PHE A 154 -7.91 -8.77 14.53
N ILE A 155 -7.27 -8.62 13.38
CA ILE A 155 -6.35 -9.62 12.83
C ILE A 155 -5.15 -9.81 13.76
N PHE A 156 -4.59 -8.72 14.29
CA PHE A 156 -3.49 -8.76 15.23
C PHE A 156 -3.81 -9.67 16.44
N TRP A 157 -4.96 -9.49 17.06
CA TRP A 157 -5.35 -10.30 18.21
C TRP A 157 -5.75 -11.73 17.85
N ARG A 158 -6.35 -11.94 16.66
CA ARG A 158 -6.80 -13.28 16.23
C ARG A 158 -5.70 -14.13 15.63
N THR A 159 -4.55 -13.58 15.30
CA THR A 159 -3.41 -14.32 14.73
C THR A 159 -2.93 -15.39 15.72
N LYS A 160 -2.88 -16.64 15.25
CA LYS A 160 -2.43 -17.83 16.01
C LYS A 160 -1.17 -18.47 15.41
N ARG A 161 -0.75 -18.05 14.23
CA ARG A 161 0.40 -18.58 13.51
C ARG A 161 1.62 -17.69 13.71
N PHE A 162 2.64 -18.18 14.38
CA PHE A 162 3.83 -17.42 14.79
C PHE A 162 5.14 -17.81 14.09
N ASP A 163 5.07 -18.66 13.05
CA ASP A 163 6.22 -18.99 12.21
C ASP A 163 6.55 -17.87 11.19
N ASP A 164 7.63 -18.08 10.45
CA ASP A 164 8.08 -17.13 9.42
C ASP A 164 7.04 -16.96 8.29
N ARG A 165 6.31 -18.04 7.95
CA ARG A 165 5.20 -17.96 6.97
C ARG A 165 4.04 -17.14 7.50
N GLY A 166 3.74 -17.23 8.79
CA GLY A 166 2.76 -16.40 9.47
C GLY A 166 3.15 -14.93 9.44
N LEU A 167 4.41 -14.62 9.71
CA LEU A 167 4.94 -13.25 9.65
C LEU A 167 4.80 -12.65 8.25
N VAL A 168 5.17 -13.38 7.20
CA VAL A 168 5.00 -12.94 5.80
C VAL A 168 3.52 -12.74 5.46
N ALA A 169 2.66 -13.69 5.83
CA ALA A 169 1.22 -13.60 5.60
C ALA A 169 0.57 -12.42 6.32
N PHE A 170 0.96 -12.17 7.57
CA PHE A 170 0.49 -11.02 8.35
C PHE A 170 0.91 -9.69 7.72
N THR A 171 2.18 -9.56 7.32
CA THR A 171 2.70 -8.37 6.63
C THR A 171 1.96 -8.13 5.33
N THR A 172 1.76 -9.18 4.51
CA THR A 172 1.05 -9.08 3.24
C THR A 172 -0.40 -8.67 3.44
N LEU A 173 -1.10 -9.30 4.39
CA LEU A 173 -2.49 -8.99 4.71
C LEU A 173 -2.66 -7.54 5.16
N THR A 174 -1.80 -7.06 6.04
CA THR A 174 -1.84 -5.68 6.54
C THR A 174 -1.59 -4.67 5.41
N LEU A 175 -0.64 -4.98 4.50
CA LEU A 175 -0.38 -4.14 3.32
C LEU A 175 -1.59 -4.08 2.39
N LEU A 176 -2.24 -5.21 2.12
CA LEU A 176 -3.43 -5.25 1.26
C LEU A 176 -4.61 -4.49 1.86
N ILE A 177 -4.84 -4.60 3.18
CA ILE A 177 -5.88 -3.82 3.89
C ILE A 177 -5.58 -2.33 3.77
N PHE A 178 -4.31 -1.93 3.94
CA PHE A 178 -3.91 -0.54 3.76
C PHE A 178 -4.19 -0.06 2.33
N PHE A 179 -3.93 -0.85 1.29
CA PHE A 179 -4.23 -0.48 -0.09
C PHE A 179 -5.72 -0.47 -0.40
N LEU A 180 -6.51 -1.38 0.18
CA LEU A 180 -7.96 -1.43 -0.03
C LEU A 180 -8.69 -0.22 0.58
N GLN A 181 -8.21 0.35 1.68
CA GLN A 181 -8.78 1.56 2.28
C GLN A 181 -8.32 2.84 1.58
N ALA A 182 -7.22 2.82 0.81
CA ALA A 182 -6.67 3.99 0.18
C ALA A 182 -7.66 4.63 -0.80
N GLN A 183 -7.68 5.95 -0.85
CA GLN A 183 -8.57 6.70 -1.77
C GLN A 183 -8.18 6.53 -3.24
N GLY A 184 -6.92 6.24 -3.52
CA GLY A 184 -6.41 6.01 -4.88
C GLY A 184 -5.76 4.64 -5.00
N TRP A 185 -5.84 4.08 -6.20
CA TRP A 185 -5.08 2.90 -6.57
C TRP A 185 -3.99 3.28 -7.56
N SER A 186 -2.80 2.76 -7.36
CA SER A 186 -1.69 2.93 -8.28
C SER A 186 -1.24 1.56 -8.79
N PRO A 187 -1.30 1.32 -10.12
CA PRO A 187 -0.91 0.04 -10.74
C PRO A 187 0.50 -0.43 -10.35
N GLN A 188 1.42 0.51 -10.14
CA GLN A 188 2.79 0.24 -9.71
C GLN A 188 2.90 -0.43 -8.32
N TRP A 189 1.84 -0.44 -7.50
CA TRP A 189 1.83 -1.15 -6.22
C TRP A 189 2.00 -2.66 -6.37
N LEU A 190 1.79 -3.19 -7.59
CA LEU A 190 2.14 -4.57 -7.90
C LEU A 190 3.60 -4.91 -7.61
N ALA A 191 4.52 -3.95 -7.70
CA ALA A 191 5.92 -4.17 -7.36
C ALA A 191 6.11 -4.66 -5.91
N GLN A 192 5.23 -4.23 -4.99
CA GLN A 192 5.23 -4.69 -3.60
C GLN A 192 4.35 -5.94 -3.41
N ILE A 193 3.18 -5.99 -4.08
CA ILE A 193 2.18 -7.04 -3.88
C ILE A 193 2.66 -8.38 -4.45
N VAL A 194 3.20 -8.40 -5.67
CA VAL A 194 3.58 -9.63 -6.40
C VAL A 194 4.59 -10.48 -5.63
N PRO A 195 5.75 -9.95 -5.18
CA PRO A 195 6.72 -10.77 -4.46
C PRO A 195 6.16 -11.29 -3.13
N LEU A 196 5.37 -10.50 -2.42
CA LEU A 196 4.75 -10.92 -1.17
C LEU A 196 3.70 -12.03 -1.40
N LEU A 197 2.91 -11.95 -2.47
CA LEU A 197 1.97 -13.01 -2.83
C LEU A 197 2.68 -14.31 -3.20
N LEU A 198 3.77 -14.25 -3.95
CA LEU A 198 4.56 -15.43 -4.29
C LEU A 198 5.23 -16.06 -3.07
N LEU A 199 5.67 -15.26 -2.09
CA LEU A 199 6.16 -15.77 -0.80
C LEU A 199 5.04 -16.42 0.02
N CYS A 200 3.83 -15.84 0.01
CA CYS A 200 2.68 -16.42 0.70
C CYS A 200 2.16 -17.68 0.00
N PHE A 201 2.14 -17.71 -1.33
CA PHE A 201 1.55 -18.77 -2.14
C PHE A 201 2.57 -19.30 -3.17
N PRO A 202 3.63 -20.02 -2.74
CA PRO A 202 4.66 -20.55 -3.64
C PRO A 202 4.15 -21.80 -4.39
N THR A 203 3.05 -21.66 -5.10
CA THR A 203 2.35 -22.75 -5.81
C THR A 203 1.89 -22.28 -7.17
N ARG A 204 1.50 -23.24 -8.05
CA ARG A 204 0.89 -22.90 -9.35
C ARG A 204 -0.30 -21.95 -9.19
N ASN A 205 -1.16 -22.17 -8.19
CA ASN A 205 -2.30 -21.30 -7.93
C ASN A 205 -1.87 -19.87 -7.53
N GLY A 206 -0.77 -19.73 -6.78
CA GLY A 206 -0.20 -18.42 -6.46
C GLY A 206 0.33 -17.69 -7.69
N VAL A 207 1.01 -18.41 -8.59
CA VAL A 207 1.45 -17.86 -9.89
C VAL A 207 0.24 -17.43 -10.73
N THR A 208 -0.79 -18.29 -10.84
CA THR A 208 -2.04 -17.96 -11.56
C THR A 208 -2.70 -16.70 -10.97
N LEU A 209 -2.78 -16.59 -9.65
CA LEU A 209 -3.31 -15.40 -8.96
C LEU A 209 -2.54 -14.14 -9.36
N VAL A 210 -1.20 -14.21 -9.34
CA VAL A 210 -0.33 -13.09 -9.72
C VAL A 210 -0.52 -12.73 -11.20
N VAL A 211 -0.62 -13.70 -12.09
CA VAL A 211 -0.87 -13.48 -13.53
C VAL A 211 -2.23 -12.81 -13.74
N LEU A 212 -3.29 -13.31 -13.10
CA LEU A 212 -4.62 -12.70 -13.18
C LEU A 212 -4.63 -11.26 -12.67
N LEU A 213 -4.04 -11.00 -11.51
CA LEU A 213 -3.93 -9.65 -10.96
C LEU A 213 -3.12 -8.74 -11.88
N SER A 214 -2.01 -9.24 -12.42
CA SER A 214 -1.17 -8.48 -13.38
C SER A 214 -1.92 -8.20 -14.68
N GLY A 215 -2.73 -9.12 -15.16
CA GLY A 215 -3.59 -8.93 -16.33
C GLY A 215 -4.64 -7.84 -16.13
N LEU A 216 -5.34 -7.85 -14.99
CA LEU A 216 -6.29 -6.79 -14.64
C LEU A 216 -5.61 -5.42 -14.58
N VAL A 217 -4.44 -5.35 -13.94
CA VAL A 217 -3.69 -4.09 -13.82
C VAL A 217 -3.10 -3.66 -15.16
N PHE A 218 -2.74 -4.59 -16.05
CA PHE A 218 -2.29 -4.26 -17.41
C PHE A 218 -3.41 -3.59 -18.24
N ILE A 219 -4.67 -4.01 -18.05
CA ILE A 219 -5.81 -3.36 -18.71
C ILE A 219 -6.03 -1.96 -18.13
N GLU A 220 -5.82 -1.74 -16.83
CA GLU A 220 -5.87 -0.40 -16.24
C GLU A 220 -4.70 0.48 -16.73
N TYR A 221 -3.51 -0.09 -16.76
CA TYR A 221 -2.30 0.59 -17.19
C TYR A 221 -1.36 -0.39 -17.90
N PRO A 222 -0.95 -0.16 -19.13
CA PRO A 222 -1.06 1.14 -19.84
C PRO A 222 -2.35 1.34 -20.67
N PHE A 223 -3.17 0.28 -20.87
CA PHE A 223 -4.22 0.32 -21.89
C PHE A 223 -5.27 1.44 -21.64
N LEU A 224 -5.97 1.40 -20.49
CA LEU A 224 -6.98 2.40 -20.17
C LEU A 224 -6.38 3.81 -20.03
N PHE A 225 -5.16 3.91 -19.49
CA PHE A 225 -4.44 5.17 -19.35
C PHE A 225 -4.15 5.83 -20.70
N ILE A 226 -3.70 5.05 -21.70
CA ILE A 226 -3.46 5.56 -23.06
C ILE A 226 -4.77 5.99 -23.72
N ARG A 227 -5.84 5.23 -23.56
CA ARG A 227 -7.17 5.53 -24.15
C ARG A 227 -7.84 6.77 -23.56
N THR A 228 -7.41 7.25 -22.42
CA THR A 228 -7.92 8.46 -21.75
C THR A 228 -6.92 9.61 -21.78
N GLY A 229 -5.84 9.51 -22.56
CA GLY A 229 -4.83 10.57 -22.68
C GLY A 229 -5.41 11.90 -23.13
N ASP A 230 -6.25 11.88 -24.15
CA ASP A 230 -6.87 13.09 -24.74
C ASP A 230 -7.89 13.74 -23.81
N THR A 231 -8.45 13.00 -22.87
CA THR A 231 -9.42 13.51 -21.88
C THR A 231 -8.77 13.89 -20.54
N GLY A 232 -7.44 13.97 -20.50
CA GLY A 232 -6.72 14.25 -19.25
C GLY A 232 -6.93 13.19 -18.17
N GLY A 233 -7.17 11.94 -18.57
CA GLY A 233 -7.43 10.82 -17.68
C GLY A 233 -8.88 10.67 -17.22
N VAL A 234 -9.80 11.53 -17.68
CA VAL A 234 -11.23 11.41 -17.37
C VAL A 234 -11.84 10.27 -18.17
N ILE A 235 -12.61 9.43 -17.52
CA ILE A 235 -13.25 8.24 -18.08
C ILE A 235 -14.73 8.54 -18.31
N THR A 236 -15.17 8.48 -19.57
CA THR A 236 -16.54 8.80 -19.98
C THR A 236 -17.07 7.80 -21.01
N GLY A 237 -18.36 7.87 -21.29
CA GLY A 237 -19.01 7.12 -22.36
C GLY A 237 -18.84 5.61 -22.21
N THR A 238 -18.48 4.92 -23.28
CA THR A 238 -18.38 3.46 -23.36
C THR A 238 -17.27 2.86 -22.48
N LEU A 239 -16.31 3.66 -22.00
CA LEU A 239 -15.22 3.20 -21.12
C LEU A 239 -15.64 3.10 -19.66
N LEU A 240 -16.76 3.68 -19.26
CA LEU A 240 -17.19 3.73 -17.86
C LEU A 240 -17.51 2.34 -17.30
N THR A 241 -18.27 1.53 -18.05
CA THR A 241 -18.64 0.17 -17.63
C THR A 241 -17.42 -0.75 -17.48
N PRO A 242 -16.52 -0.87 -18.48
CA PRO A 242 -15.31 -1.69 -18.30
C PRO A 242 -14.40 -1.18 -17.19
N PHE A 243 -14.28 0.14 -17.00
CA PHE A 243 -13.55 0.71 -15.88
C PHE A 243 -14.12 0.28 -14.52
N ALA A 244 -15.42 0.41 -14.33
CA ALA A 244 -16.09 -0.02 -13.09
C ALA A 244 -15.91 -1.53 -12.87
N GLY A 245 -16.07 -2.34 -13.91
CA GLY A 245 -15.84 -3.78 -13.88
C GLY A 245 -14.42 -4.15 -13.45
N LEU A 246 -13.40 -3.48 -13.98
CA LEU A 246 -12.00 -3.67 -13.60
C LEU A 246 -11.73 -3.32 -12.13
N VAL A 247 -12.21 -2.16 -11.69
CA VAL A 247 -12.06 -1.70 -10.30
C VAL A 247 -12.72 -2.69 -9.33
N ILE A 248 -13.96 -3.11 -9.61
CA ILE A 248 -14.69 -4.07 -8.78
C ILE A 248 -14.00 -5.43 -8.81
N GLY A 249 -13.67 -5.96 -9.98
CA GLY A 249 -13.03 -7.26 -10.14
C GLY A 249 -11.69 -7.36 -9.40
N ARG A 250 -10.84 -6.34 -9.54
CA ARG A 250 -9.58 -6.25 -8.79
C ARG A 250 -9.82 -6.18 -7.28
N THR A 251 -10.77 -5.37 -6.85
CA THR A 251 -11.07 -5.21 -5.42
C THR A 251 -11.56 -6.53 -4.81
N LEU A 252 -12.46 -7.24 -5.48
CA LEU A 252 -12.94 -8.56 -5.04
C LEU A 252 -11.79 -9.58 -4.99
N LEU A 253 -10.91 -9.58 -5.98
CA LEU A 253 -9.74 -10.45 -5.99
C LEU A 253 -8.82 -10.19 -4.79
N LEU A 254 -8.53 -8.91 -4.49
CA LEU A 254 -7.72 -8.54 -3.33
C LEU A 254 -8.40 -8.90 -2.01
N ILE A 255 -9.73 -8.74 -1.88
CA ILE A 255 -10.49 -9.17 -0.70
C ILE A 255 -10.41 -10.69 -0.53
N MET A 256 -10.58 -11.49 -1.60
CA MET A 256 -10.44 -12.94 -1.54
C MET A 256 -9.04 -13.35 -1.06
N VAL A 257 -8.01 -12.65 -1.52
CA VAL A 257 -6.63 -12.87 -1.04
C VAL A 257 -6.50 -12.55 0.45
N CYS A 258 -7.07 -11.43 0.90
CA CYS A 258 -7.09 -11.07 2.32
C CYS A 258 -7.76 -12.16 3.17
N VAL A 259 -8.90 -12.69 2.73
CA VAL A 259 -9.59 -13.80 3.42
C VAL A 259 -8.73 -15.06 3.45
N ALA A 260 -8.07 -15.41 2.35
CA ALA A 260 -7.18 -16.57 2.28
C ALA A 260 -5.97 -16.43 3.23
N LEU A 261 -5.36 -15.26 3.29
CA LEU A 261 -4.26 -14.95 4.19
C LEU A 261 -4.72 -14.98 5.67
N TYR A 262 -5.88 -14.39 5.96
CA TYR A 262 -6.45 -14.41 7.31
C TYR A 262 -6.71 -15.83 7.79
N ARG A 263 -7.32 -16.70 6.96
CA ARG A 263 -7.54 -18.11 7.29
C ARG A 263 -6.23 -18.84 7.64
N ARG A 264 -5.13 -18.53 6.95
CA ARG A 264 -3.80 -19.08 7.26
C ARG A 264 -3.27 -18.63 8.63
N LEU A 265 -3.58 -17.40 9.04
CA LEU A 265 -3.16 -16.86 10.32
C LEU A 265 -3.93 -17.44 11.51
N LEU A 266 -5.12 -18.03 11.28
CA LEU A 266 -5.92 -18.66 12.32
C LEU A 266 -5.47 -20.08 12.67
N VAL A 267 -4.70 -20.74 11.79
CA VAL A 267 -4.21 -22.10 12.02
C VAL A 267 -2.93 -22.04 12.84
N ALA A 268 -3.00 -22.47 14.09
CA ALA A 268 -1.79 -22.71 14.89
C ALA A 268 -1.03 -23.90 14.28
N LEU A 269 0.29 -23.83 14.23
CA LEU A 269 1.09 -25.02 13.98
C LEU A 269 1.01 -25.92 15.22
N PRO A 270 0.99 -27.27 15.06
CA PRO A 270 1.24 -28.14 16.17
C PRO A 270 2.56 -27.72 16.81
N ASP A 271 2.57 -27.55 18.13
CA ASP A 271 3.81 -27.31 18.86
C ASP A 271 4.76 -28.46 18.49
N GLU A 272 5.94 -28.13 18.01
CA GLU A 272 7.04 -29.07 17.93
C GLU A 272 7.35 -29.44 19.40
N GLN A 273 6.78 -30.59 19.82
CA GLN A 273 7.03 -31.20 21.10
C GLN A 273 8.47 -31.72 21.19
#